data_0d52ae4b61da218bafd3af145c914954
#
_entry.id   0d52ae4b61da218bafd3af145c914954
#
_cell.length_a   1.000
_cell.length_b   1.000
_cell.length_c   1.000
_cell.angle_alpha   90.00
_cell.angle_beta   90.00
_cell.angle_gamma   90.00
#
_symmetry.space_group_name_H-M   'P 1'
#
loop_
_entity.id
_entity.type
_entity.pdbx_description
1 polymer ?
#
loop_
_entity_poly.entity_id
_entity_poly.type
_entity_poly.pdbx_seq_one_letter_code
_entity_poly.pdbx_strand_id
1 'polypeptide(L)'
;MIMNASKIMHYISPLLEPEFDHIRNIRIGTKALTYWPNRFISDSDSEELLQFFKKIIDSGKSLAIMAHFTHWRELEAPLTQVAIKKIRDVGAIIRSQSPIIGHINNNPETWKILWEKQVQLGIIPYYMFVERDTGSNRYFQVPLIEAYNIYRDAISRVSGLARTARGPVMSTTYGKIEVQGVIEILGVKYFTLRFLQARNIDWINKPFLAKYSNKAMWIDQLEPAFEDKFFFQ
;
A
#
# COMPACT_ATOMS: atom_id res chain seq x y z
N MET A 1 3.62 12.10 -8.93
CA MET A 1 4.46 11.91 -10.13
C MET A 1 4.78 13.29 -10.69
N ILE A 2 5.90 13.85 -10.24
CA ILE A 2 6.29 15.26 -10.54
C ILE A 2 7.08 15.35 -11.86
N MET A 3 7.69 14.25 -12.30
CA MET A 3 8.47 14.21 -13.54
C MET A 3 7.56 14.35 -14.75
N ASN A 4 8.01 15.09 -15.77
CA ASN A 4 7.37 15.14 -17.07
C ASN A 4 7.50 13.78 -17.80
N ALA A 5 6.72 13.60 -18.87
CA ALA A 5 6.68 12.35 -19.63
C ALA A 5 8.06 11.96 -20.17
N SER A 6 8.78 12.91 -20.79
CA SER A 6 10.12 12.70 -21.34
C SER A 6 11.09 12.13 -20.30
N LYS A 7 11.07 12.66 -19.06
CA LYS A 7 11.95 12.16 -17.99
C LYS A 7 11.57 10.77 -17.52
N ILE A 8 10.27 10.46 -17.44
CA ILE A 8 9.77 9.11 -17.12
C ILE A 8 10.20 8.12 -18.21
N MET A 9 10.04 8.52 -19.46
CA MET A 9 10.47 7.73 -20.63
C MET A 9 11.97 7.46 -20.59
N HIS A 10 12.78 8.46 -20.30
CA HIS A 10 14.24 8.32 -20.19
C HIS A 10 14.64 7.23 -19.20
N TYR A 11 13.99 7.14 -18.03
CA TYR A 11 14.32 6.13 -17.02
C TYR A 11 13.73 4.74 -17.30
N ILE A 12 12.58 4.66 -17.96
CA ILE A 12 11.88 3.39 -18.14
C ILE A 12 12.14 2.76 -19.50
N SER A 13 12.39 3.53 -20.56
CA SER A 13 12.62 2.98 -21.91
C SER A 13 13.76 1.95 -21.97
N PRO A 14 14.89 2.11 -21.27
CA PRO A 14 15.91 1.07 -21.26
C PRO A 14 15.39 -0.30 -20.77
N LEU A 15 14.41 -0.31 -19.87
CA LEU A 15 13.84 -1.56 -19.36
C LEU A 15 12.99 -2.31 -20.41
N LEU A 16 12.72 -1.70 -21.55
CA LEU A 16 11.98 -2.32 -22.66
C LEU A 16 12.91 -3.02 -23.68
N GLU A 17 14.22 -2.86 -23.53
CA GLU A 17 15.20 -3.49 -24.39
C GLU A 17 15.33 -5.01 -24.10
N PRO A 18 15.71 -5.85 -25.09
CA PRO A 18 15.75 -7.31 -24.94
C PRO A 18 16.60 -7.81 -23.77
N GLU A 19 17.67 -7.10 -23.41
CA GLU A 19 18.53 -7.45 -22.26
C GLU A 19 17.77 -7.44 -20.92
N PHE A 20 16.65 -6.71 -20.83
CA PHE A 20 15.78 -6.61 -19.66
C PHE A 20 14.49 -7.43 -19.78
N ASP A 21 14.42 -8.41 -20.67
CA ASP A 21 13.23 -9.25 -20.84
C ASP A 21 12.86 -10.04 -19.58
N HIS A 22 13.80 -10.32 -18.70
CA HIS A 22 13.57 -10.94 -17.41
C HIS A 22 12.75 -10.04 -16.46
N ILE A 23 12.73 -8.72 -16.68
CA ILE A 23 11.89 -7.78 -15.93
C ILE A 23 10.50 -7.76 -16.56
N ARG A 24 9.56 -8.49 -15.96
CA ARG A 24 8.19 -8.63 -16.46
C ARG A 24 7.22 -7.58 -15.92
N ASN A 25 7.56 -6.95 -14.79
CA ASN A 25 6.64 -6.06 -14.09
C ASN A 25 7.28 -4.72 -13.78
N ILE A 26 6.63 -3.64 -14.18
CA ILE A 26 7.03 -2.26 -13.86
C ILE A 26 5.98 -1.67 -12.92
N ARG A 27 6.44 -1.04 -11.83
CA ARG A 27 5.56 -0.38 -10.86
C ARG A 27 5.94 1.08 -10.69
N ILE A 28 4.94 1.94 -10.78
CA ILE A 28 5.11 3.39 -10.58
C ILE A 28 4.27 3.82 -9.38
N GLY A 29 4.91 4.30 -8.32
CA GLY A 29 4.24 4.82 -7.13
C GLY A 29 3.84 6.28 -7.31
N THR A 30 2.60 6.63 -6.99
CA THR A 30 2.14 8.02 -7.10
C THR A 30 0.94 8.34 -6.21
N LYS A 31 0.85 9.59 -5.76
CA LYS A 31 -0.37 10.19 -5.20
C LYS A 31 -1.07 11.14 -6.21
N ALA A 32 -0.55 11.26 -7.43
CA ALA A 32 -1.02 12.25 -8.41
C ALA A 32 -2.46 12.02 -8.88
N LEU A 33 -3.00 10.80 -8.78
CA LEU A 33 -4.40 10.52 -9.14
C LEU A 33 -5.41 11.38 -8.38
N THR A 34 -5.11 11.72 -7.13
CA THR A 34 -5.99 12.56 -6.29
C THR A 34 -5.45 13.97 -6.10
N TYR A 35 -4.14 14.06 -5.96
CA TYR A 35 -3.46 15.32 -5.68
C TYR A 35 -3.31 16.21 -6.93
N TRP A 36 -3.10 15.59 -8.10
CA TRP A 36 -2.92 16.27 -9.38
C TRP A 36 -3.46 15.41 -10.54
N PRO A 37 -4.78 15.18 -10.63
CA PRO A 37 -5.37 14.32 -11.66
C PRO A 37 -5.15 14.83 -13.09
N ASN A 38 -5.00 16.16 -13.28
CA ASN A 38 -4.69 16.78 -14.56
C ASN A 38 -3.39 16.24 -15.19
N ARG A 39 -2.48 15.70 -14.37
CA ARG A 39 -1.28 14.97 -14.83
C ARG A 39 -1.60 13.88 -15.85
N PHE A 40 -2.79 13.32 -15.79
CA PHE A 40 -3.27 12.25 -16.68
C PHE A 40 -4.40 12.71 -17.60
N ILE A 41 -4.84 13.98 -17.53
CA ILE A 41 -6.03 14.45 -18.24
C ILE A 41 -5.67 15.54 -19.24
N SER A 42 -5.02 16.62 -18.77
CA SER A 42 -4.90 17.87 -19.52
C SER A 42 -3.54 18.56 -19.44
N ASP A 43 -2.58 18.03 -18.67
CA ASP A 43 -1.20 18.55 -18.73
C ASP A 43 -0.67 18.41 -20.15
N SER A 44 0.21 19.31 -20.56
CA SER A 44 0.72 19.40 -21.94
C SER A 44 1.34 18.11 -22.48
N ASP A 45 1.85 17.25 -21.58
CA ASP A 45 2.47 15.96 -21.90
C ASP A 45 1.66 14.75 -21.39
N SER A 46 0.38 14.95 -21.02
CA SER A 46 -0.48 13.90 -20.48
C SER A 46 -0.72 12.77 -21.48
N GLU A 47 -0.97 13.12 -22.72
CA GLU A 47 -1.20 12.15 -23.79
C GLU A 47 0.06 11.35 -24.11
N GLU A 48 1.22 12.01 -24.20
CA GLU A 48 2.53 11.36 -24.38
C GLU A 48 2.79 10.35 -23.27
N LEU A 49 2.50 10.71 -22.00
CA LEU A 49 2.64 9.82 -20.87
C LEU A 49 1.76 8.57 -20.96
N LEU A 50 0.48 8.74 -21.33
CA LEU A 50 -0.46 7.62 -21.47
C LEU A 50 -0.10 6.71 -22.65
N GLN A 51 0.34 7.27 -23.77
CA GLN A 51 0.87 6.50 -24.89
C GLN A 51 2.11 5.71 -24.51
N PHE A 52 3.00 6.29 -23.72
CA PHE A 52 4.14 5.57 -23.19
C PHE A 52 3.73 4.42 -22.26
N PHE A 53 2.73 4.61 -21.40
CA PHE A 53 2.19 3.52 -20.56
C PHE A 53 1.65 2.38 -21.44
N LYS A 54 0.94 2.73 -22.50
CA LYS A 54 0.47 1.74 -23.49
C LYS A 54 1.65 1.02 -24.15
N LYS A 55 2.70 1.72 -24.56
CA LYS A 55 3.93 1.12 -25.14
C LYS A 55 4.56 0.08 -24.18
N ILE A 56 4.62 0.37 -22.88
CA ILE A 56 5.11 -0.59 -21.88
C ILE A 56 4.27 -1.88 -21.92
N ILE A 57 2.97 -1.75 -21.96
CA ILE A 57 2.04 -2.89 -21.96
C ILE A 57 2.13 -3.67 -23.27
N ASP A 58 2.15 -2.98 -24.41
CA ASP A 58 2.26 -3.56 -25.73
C ASP A 58 3.60 -4.31 -25.93
N SER A 59 4.65 -3.97 -25.15
CA SER A 59 5.92 -4.73 -25.12
C SER A 59 5.82 -6.07 -24.35
N GLY A 60 4.63 -6.44 -23.84
CA GLY A 60 4.40 -7.66 -23.05
C GLY A 60 4.74 -7.56 -21.57
N LYS A 61 5.06 -6.35 -21.07
CA LYS A 61 5.32 -6.11 -19.65
C LYS A 61 4.05 -5.64 -18.93
N SER A 62 3.87 -6.07 -17.68
CA SER A 62 2.79 -5.56 -16.82
C SER A 62 3.15 -4.20 -16.24
N LEU A 63 2.28 -3.22 -16.40
CA LEU A 63 2.40 -1.91 -15.73
C LEU A 63 1.41 -1.82 -14.58
N ALA A 64 1.90 -1.55 -13.37
CA ALA A 64 1.07 -1.32 -12.20
C ALA A 64 1.31 0.09 -11.62
N ILE A 65 0.24 0.86 -11.50
CA ILE A 65 0.25 2.13 -10.78
C ILE A 65 -0.06 1.84 -9.30
N MET A 66 0.92 2.08 -8.43
CA MET A 66 0.78 1.97 -6.99
C MET A 66 0.23 3.30 -6.46
N ALA A 67 -1.09 3.39 -6.46
CA ALA A 67 -1.80 4.62 -6.15
C ALA A 67 -1.98 4.80 -4.63
N HIS A 68 -1.75 6.01 -4.15
CA HIS A 68 -1.96 6.36 -2.76
C HIS A 68 -3.32 7.08 -2.61
N PHE A 69 -4.24 6.46 -1.87
CA PHE A 69 -5.54 7.03 -1.51
C PHE A 69 -5.69 6.98 0.00
N THR A 70 -5.74 8.12 0.65
CA THR A 70 -5.80 8.22 2.12
C THR A 70 -7.23 8.14 2.64
N HIS A 71 -8.20 8.67 1.88
CA HIS A 71 -9.59 8.76 2.28
C HIS A 71 -10.53 8.52 1.08
N TRP A 72 -11.69 7.92 1.30
CA TRP A 72 -12.66 7.60 0.26
C TRP A 72 -13.20 8.82 -0.50
N ARG A 73 -13.22 10.00 0.13
CA ARG A 73 -13.64 11.25 -0.53
C ARG A 73 -12.73 11.65 -1.70
N GLU A 74 -11.47 11.25 -1.67
CA GLU A 74 -10.54 11.47 -2.78
C GLU A 74 -11.03 10.80 -4.07
N LEU A 75 -11.77 9.68 -3.95
CA LEU A 75 -12.34 8.93 -5.08
C LEU A 75 -13.67 9.47 -5.59
N GLU A 76 -14.29 10.41 -4.88
CA GLU A 76 -15.53 11.06 -5.31
C GLU A 76 -15.28 12.24 -6.25
N ALA A 77 -14.07 12.79 -6.28
CA ALA A 77 -13.73 13.89 -7.15
C ALA A 77 -13.82 13.48 -8.63
N PRO A 78 -14.62 14.18 -9.47
CA PRO A 78 -14.83 13.79 -10.86
C PRO A 78 -13.53 13.67 -11.67
N LEU A 79 -12.58 14.59 -11.47
CA LEU A 79 -11.29 14.55 -12.17
C LEU A 79 -10.45 13.32 -11.75
N THR A 80 -10.49 12.91 -10.47
CA THR A 80 -9.85 11.67 -10.02
C THR A 80 -10.41 10.46 -10.74
N GLN A 81 -11.75 10.37 -10.91
CA GLN A 81 -12.39 9.27 -11.62
C GLN A 81 -12.00 9.24 -13.10
N VAL A 82 -11.93 10.40 -13.75
CA VAL A 82 -11.46 10.52 -15.15
C VAL A 82 -10.00 10.05 -15.25
N ALA A 83 -9.12 10.47 -14.35
CA ALA A 83 -7.71 10.06 -14.35
C ALA A 83 -7.57 8.55 -14.17
N ILE A 84 -8.32 7.96 -13.23
CA ILE A 84 -8.38 6.51 -13.00
C ILE A 84 -8.81 5.79 -14.28
N LYS A 85 -9.89 6.27 -14.92
CA LYS A 85 -10.39 5.67 -16.16
C LYS A 85 -9.33 5.71 -17.25
N LYS A 86 -8.70 6.85 -17.51
CA LYS A 86 -7.66 6.98 -18.54
C LYS A 86 -6.48 6.01 -18.34
N ILE A 87 -6.01 5.85 -17.10
CA ILE A 87 -4.94 4.90 -16.77
C ILE A 87 -5.40 3.45 -17.02
N ARG A 88 -6.64 3.12 -16.69
CA ARG A 88 -7.17 1.77 -16.94
C ARG A 88 -7.42 1.51 -18.41
N ASP A 89 -7.85 2.52 -19.16
CA ASP A 89 -8.13 2.39 -20.61
C ASP A 89 -6.86 2.06 -21.42
N VAL A 90 -5.67 2.49 -20.95
CA VAL A 90 -4.40 2.06 -21.58
C VAL A 90 -3.94 0.66 -21.14
N GLY A 91 -4.69 -0.01 -20.25
CA GLY A 91 -4.40 -1.37 -19.80
C GLY A 91 -3.55 -1.47 -18.53
N ALA A 92 -3.19 -0.36 -17.89
CA ALA A 92 -2.43 -0.38 -16.63
C ALA A 92 -3.30 -0.83 -15.45
N ILE A 93 -2.73 -1.63 -14.56
CA ILE A 93 -3.38 -2.07 -13.32
C ILE A 93 -3.16 -1.01 -12.24
N ILE A 94 -4.23 -0.67 -11.51
CA ILE A 94 -4.11 0.24 -10.35
C ILE A 94 -4.24 -0.59 -9.08
N ARG A 95 -3.21 -0.52 -8.21
CA ARG A 95 -3.22 -1.08 -6.85
C ARG A 95 -3.12 0.05 -5.84
N SER A 96 -3.96 0.02 -4.82
CA SER A 96 -3.97 1.07 -3.80
C SER A 96 -3.09 0.73 -2.61
N GLN A 97 -2.50 1.76 -2.04
CA GLN A 97 -1.81 1.68 -0.76
C GLN A 97 -2.03 2.97 0.02
N SER A 98 -2.14 2.87 1.34
CA SER A 98 -2.29 4.03 2.20
C SER A 98 -1.82 3.72 3.62
N PRO A 99 -1.21 4.67 4.33
CA PRO A 99 -1.02 4.54 5.76
C PRO A 99 -2.33 4.79 6.51
N ILE A 100 -2.48 4.11 7.65
CA ILE A 100 -3.45 4.52 8.66
C ILE A 100 -2.91 5.74 9.38
N ILE A 101 -3.73 6.79 9.48
CA ILE A 101 -3.33 8.12 9.96
C ILE A 101 -4.35 8.59 10.98
N GLY A 102 -3.91 8.90 12.18
CA GLY A 102 -4.73 9.48 13.23
C GLY A 102 -5.45 10.75 12.75
N HIS A 103 -6.67 10.96 13.21
CA HIS A 103 -7.55 12.09 12.87
C HIS A 103 -8.04 12.15 11.42
N ILE A 104 -7.55 11.28 10.52
CA ILE A 104 -7.92 11.29 9.10
C ILE A 104 -8.69 10.03 8.71
N ASN A 105 -8.10 8.87 8.95
CA ASN A 105 -8.68 7.58 8.54
C ASN A 105 -8.57 6.49 9.62
N ASN A 106 -8.34 6.85 10.88
CA ASN A 106 -8.34 5.92 12.01
C ASN A 106 -9.77 5.52 12.42
N ASN A 107 -10.58 5.13 11.45
CA ASN A 107 -11.95 4.69 11.60
C ASN A 107 -12.25 3.54 10.62
N PRO A 108 -12.81 2.41 11.08
CA PRO A 108 -13.07 1.26 10.22
C PRO A 108 -14.06 1.53 9.08
N GLU A 109 -15.04 2.40 9.28
CA GLU A 109 -16.01 2.77 8.24
C GLU A 109 -15.33 3.50 7.08
N THR A 110 -14.34 4.37 7.38
CA THR A 110 -13.55 5.05 6.36
C THR A 110 -12.80 4.06 5.45
N TRP A 111 -12.20 3.01 6.01
CA TRP A 111 -11.49 1.98 5.24
C TRP A 111 -12.44 1.08 4.46
N LYS A 112 -13.55 0.69 5.05
CA LYS A 112 -14.60 -0.08 4.37
C LYS A 112 -15.07 0.65 3.10
N ILE A 113 -15.51 1.90 3.24
CA ILE A 113 -15.99 2.72 2.12
C ILE A 113 -14.87 2.94 1.09
N LEU A 114 -13.63 3.19 1.54
CA LEU A 114 -12.48 3.38 0.66
C LEU A 114 -12.25 2.14 -0.22
N TRP A 115 -12.23 0.94 0.36
CA TRP A 115 -12.01 -0.30 -0.39
C TRP A 115 -13.18 -0.66 -1.30
N GLU A 116 -14.42 -0.42 -0.89
CA GLU A 116 -15.60 -0.61 -1.73
C GLU A 116 -15.56 0.31 -2.97
N LYS A 117 -15.28 1.61 -2.77
CA LYS A 117 -15.15 2.57 -3.88
C LYS A 117 -13.97 2.24 -4.79
N GLN A 118 -12.85 1.78 -4.25
CA GLN A 118 -11.72 1.32 -5.05
C GLN A 118 -12.13 0.18 -5.99
N VAL A 119 -12.80 -0.84 -5.48
CA VAL A 119 -13.29 -1.96 -6.30
C VAL A 119 -14.28 -1.48 -7.37
N GLN A 120 -15.23 -0.60 -7.03
CA GLN A 120 -16.18 -0.02 -7.98
C GLN A 120 -15.46 0.72 -9.13
N LEU A 121 -14.34 1.38 -8.86
CA LEU A 121 -13.52 2.07 -9.85
C LEU A 121 -12.49 1.14 -10.53
N GLY A 122 -12.50 -0.17 -10.22
CA GLY A 122 -11.58 -1.16 -10.77
C GLY A 122 -10.14 -1.02 -10.25
N ILE A 123 -9.99 -0.49 -9.06
CA ILE A 123 -8.73 -0.42 -8.32
C ILE A 123 -8.67 -1.63 -7.37
N ILE A 124 -7.50 -2.26 -7.26
CA ILE A 124 -7.27 -3.40 -6.38
C ILE A 124 -6.75 -2.89 -5.03
N PRO A 125 -7.50 -3.02 -3.92
CA PRO A 125 -6.98 -2.75 -2.58
C PRO A 125 -5.75 -3.61 -2.30
N TYR A 126 -4.65 -3.02 -1.78
CA TYR A 126 -3.42 -3.77 -1.69
C TYR A 126 -2.73 -3.70 -0.32
N TYR A 127 -2.47 -2.49 0.21
CA TYR A 127 -1.87 -2.33 1.54
C TYR A 127 -2.55 -1.25 2.37
N MET A 128 -2.81 -1.60 3.63
CA MET A 128 -2.97 -0.66 4.74
C MET A 128 -1.65 -0.65 5.50
N PHE A 129 -0.88 0.42 5.39
CA PHE A 129 0.38 0.57 6.11
C PHE A 129 0.18 1.21 7.47
N VAL A 130 1.02 0.84 8.42
CA VAL A 130 1.26 1.65 9.62
C VAL A 130 2.07 2.86 9.19
N GLU A 131 1.76 4.03 9.71
CA GLU A 131 2.50 5.25 9.43
C GLU A 131 3.94 5.14 9.94
N ARG A 132 4.88 5.61 9.12
CA ARG A 132 6.29 5.68 9.48
C ARG A 132 6.55 6.84 10.44
N ASP A 133 7.66 6.73 11.16
CA ASP A 133 8.15 7.78 12.04
C ASP A 133 8.79 8.94 11.25
N THR A 134 7.98 9.62 10.43
CA THR A 134 8.38 10.74 9.59
C THR A 134 7.47 11.94 9.82
N GLY A 135 8.04 13.14 9.75
CA GLY A 135 7.26 14.38 9.90
C GLY A 135 6.60 14.51 11.28
N SER A 136 5.33 14.86 11.33
CA SER A 136 4.55 15.05 12.56
C SER A 136 3.98 13.72 13.11
N ASN A 137 4.79 12.67 13.12
CA ASN A 137 4.39 11.31 13.48
C ASN A 137 3.63 11.23 14.82
N ARG A 138 4.10 11.90 15.88
CA ARG A 138 3.45 11.88 17.20
C ARG A 138 1.98 12.31 17.17
N TYR A 139 1.61 13.16 16.23
CA TYR A 139 0.24 13.61 16.06
C TYR A 139 -0.60 12.63 15.23
N PHE A 140 0.01 11.98 14.26
CA PHE A 140 -0.68 11.14 13.29
C PHE A 140 -0.58 9.63 13.54
N GLN A 141 0.32 9.20 14.43
CA GLN A 141 0.48 7.79 14.75
C GLN A 141 -0.77 7.17 15.37
N VAL A 142 -0.99 5.89 15.05
CA VAL A 142 -2.07 5.07 15.60
C VAL A 142 -1.44 3.82 16.23
N PRO A 143 -1.81 3.46 17.47
CA PRO A 143 -1.33 2.24 18.11
C PRO A 143 -1.57 0.99 17.26
N LEU A 144 -0.60 0.06 17.25
CA LEU A 144 -0.67 -1.17 16.44
C LEU A 144 -1.95 -1.97 16.72
N ILE A 145 -2.38 -2.03 17.98
CA ILE A 145 -3.62 -2.73 18.34
C ILE A 145 -4.87 -2.02 17.81
N GLU A 146 -4.90 -0.70 17.83
CA GLU A 146 -5.99 0.08 17.26
C GLU A 146 -6.02 -0.08 15.73
N ALA A 147 -4.87 0.05 15.07
CA ALA A 147 -4.72 -0.18 13.64
C ALA A 147 -5.21 -1.58 13.23
N TYR A 148 -4.86 -2.61 14.00
CA TYR A 148 -5.34 -3.97 13.77
C TYR A 148 -6.85 -4.09 13.94
N ASN A 149 -7.44 -3.52 14.98
CA ASN A 149 -8.88 -3.58 15.22
C ASN A 149 -9.64 -2.87 14.09
N ILE A 150 -9.17 -1.71 13.63
CA ILE A 150 -9.73 -0.97 12.51
C ILE A 150 -9.67 -1.81 11.23
N TYR A 151 -8.51 -2.41 10.93
CA TYR A 151 -8.36 -3.28 9.77
C TYR A 151 -9.32 -4.46 9.81
N ARG A 152 -9.34 -5.20 10.92
CA ARG A 152 -10.19 -6.38 11.12
C ARG A 152 -11.66 -6.06 10.96
N ASP A 153 -12.11 -4.96 11.56
CA ASP A 153 -13.51 -4.54 11.46
C ASP A 153 -13.86 -4.12 10.03
N ALA A 154 -13.04 -3.32 9.37
CA ALA A 154 -13.27 -2.88 8.00
C ALA A 154 -13.26 -4.07 7.01
N ILE A 155 -12.24 -4.95 7.08
CA ILE A 155 -12.08 -6.06 6.11
C ILE A 155 -13.17 -7.13 6.27
N SER A 156 -13.74 -7.29 7.47
CA SER A 156 -14.81 -8.25 7.72
C SER A 156 -16.13 -7.88 7.03
N ARG A 157 -16.33 -6.59 6.72
CA ARG A 157 -17.57 -6.02 6.19
C ARG A 157 -17.56 -5.74 4.69
N VAL A 158 -16.47 -6.07 3.99
CA VAL A 158 -16.35 -5.86 2.54
C VAL A 158 -16.46 -7.16 1.75
N SER A 159 -16.74 -7.06 0.46
CA SER A 159 -16.82 -8.19 -0.47
C SER A 159 -15.45 -8.87 -0.66
N GLY A 160 -15.45 -10.11 -1.20
CA GLY A 160 -14.23 -10.85 -1.50
C GLY A 160 -13.26 -10.10 -2.42
N LEU A 161 -13.76 -9.32 -3.39
CA LEU A 161 -12.93 -8.51 -4.27
C LEU A 161 -12.18 -7.39 -3.53
N ALA A 162 -12.74 -6.87 -2.46
CA ALA A 162 -12.07 -5.85 -1.63
C ALA A 162 -11.15 -6.47 -0.57
N ARG A 163 -11.30 -7.76 -0.22
CA ARG A 163 -10.47 -8.49 0.76
C ARG A 163 -9.06 -8.81 0.24
N THR A 164 -8.60 -8.15 -0.78
CA THR A 164 -7.21 -8.23 -1.26
C THR A 164 -6.26 -7.32 -0.49
N ALA A 165 -6.79 -6.36 0.28
CA ALA A 165 -6.00 -5.50 1.16
C ALA A 165 -5.30 -6.31 2.25
N ARG A 166 -4.01 -6.02 2.49
CA ARG A 166 -3.18 -6.59 3.55
C ARG A 166 -2.90 -5.52 4.59
N GLY A 167 -2.94 -5.90 5.85
CA GLY A 167 -2.62 -4.93 6.90
C GLY A 167 -3.10 -5.28 8.29
N PRO A 168 -2.77 -4.42 9.25
CA PRO A 168 -1.83 -3.29 9.08
C PRO A 168 -0.39 -3.79 8.91
N VAL A 169 0.38 -3.12 8.05
CA VAL A 169 1.74 -3.54 7.68
C VAL A 169 2.76 -2.47 8.01
N MET A 170 3.77 -2.81 8.78
CA MET A 170 4.97 -1.99 8.98
C MET A 170 5.99 -2.23 7.88
N SER A 171 6.43 -1.17 7.20
CA SER A 171 7.49 -1.24 6.18
C SER A 171 8.83 -0.89 6.81
N THR A 172 9.52 -1.90 7.33
CA THR A 172 10.76 -1.79 8.10
C THR A 172 12.01 -1.95 7.22
N THR A 173 13.20 -1.77 7.82
CA THR A 173 14.48 -2.07 7.17
C THR A 173 14.68 -3.56 6.92
N TYR A 174 14.06 -4.41 7.72
CA TYR A 174 14.10 -5.88 7.60
C TYR A 174 13.16 -6.42 6.52
N GLY A 175 12.08 -5.69 6.22
CA GLY A 175 11.04 -6.09 5.30
C GLY A 175 9.68 -5.54 5.68
N LYS A 176 8.60 -6.20 5.22
CA LYS A 176 7.22 -5.84 5.55
C LYS A 176 6.66 -6.79 6.59
N ILE A 177 6.39 -6.28 7.77
CA ILE A 177 5.84 -7.01 8.91
C ILE A 177 4.34 -6.69 9.03
N GLU A 178 3.50 -7.71 8.94
CA GLU A 178 2.05 -7.63 9.14
C GLU A 178 1.68 -7.94 10.58
N VAL A 179 0.80 -7.13 11.16
CA VAL A 179 0.14 -7.45 12.43
C VAL A 179 -1.06 -8.33 12.12
N GLN A 180 -0.99 -9.61 12.46
CA GLN A 180 -2.04 -10.59 12.17
C GLN A 180 -3.11 -10.65 13.25
N GLY A 181 -2.78 -10.25 14.48
CA GLY A 181 -3.73 -10.26 15.57
C GLY A 181 -3.10 -10.26 16.94
N VAL A 182 -3.94 -10.56 17.91
CA VAL A 182 -3.56 -10.79 19.31
C VAL A 182 -4.07 -12.17 19.71
N ILE A 183 -3.21 -12.96 20.33
CA ILE A 183 -3.54 -14.25 20.93
C ILE A 183 -3.28 -14.20 22.43
N GLU A 184 -3.95 -15.07 23.18
CA GLU A 184 -3.72 -15.25 24.61
C GLU A 184 -3.17 -16.65 24.87
N ILE A 185 -2.06 -16.73 25.56
CA ILE A 185 -1.40 -17.99 25.95
C ILE A 185 -1.20 -17.95 27.46
N LEU A 186 -1.80 -18.90 28.17
CA LEU A 186 -1.73 -19.00 29.64
C LEU A 186 -2.07 -17.68 30.37
N GLY A 187 -3.08 -16.97 29.88
CA GLY A 187 -3.54 -15.69 30.46
C GLY A 187 -2.69 -14.47 30.07
N VAL A 188 -1.66 -14.63 29.25
CA VAL A 188 -0.80 -13.54 28.76
C VAL A 188 -1.08 -13.27 27.29
N LYS A 189 -1.26 -11.98 26.94
CA LYS A 189 -1.53 -11.54 25.56
C LYS A 189 -0.24 -11.29 24.80
N TYR A 190 -0.26 -11.67 23.52
CA TYR A 190 0.84 -11.47 22.58
C TYR A 190 0.32 -10.97 21.25
N PHE A 191 1.07 -10.11 20.56
CA PHE A 191 0.88 -9.85 19.14
C PHE A 191 1.38 -11.06 18.35
N THR A 192 0.58 -11.45 17.34
CA THR A 192 1.01 -12.37 16.27
C THR A 192 1.41 -11.55 15.06
N LEU A 193 2.64 -11.75 14.61
CA LEU A 193 3.28 -11.01 13.53
C LEU A 193 3.83 -11.98 12.49
N ARG A 194 3.98 -11.54 11.24
CA ARG A 194 4.72 -12.27 10.21
C ARG A 194 5.33 -11.35 9.17
N PHE A 195 6.38 -11.82 8.51
CA PHE A 195 6.90 -11.14 7.34
C PHE A 195 6.07 -11.46 6.08
N LEU A 196 5.57 -10.44 5.39
CA LEU A 196 5.01 -10.57 4.03
C LEU A 196 6.10 -10.50 2.97
N GLN A 197 7.14 -9.73 3.22
CA GLN A 197 8.37 -9.59 2.44
C GLN A 197 9.52 -9.43 3.41
N ALA A 198 10.65 -10.01 3.11
CA ALA A 198 11.83 -9.92 3.96
C ALA A 198 13.10 -9.87 3.11
N ARG A 199 14.20 -9.37 3.70
CA ARG A 199 15.52 -9.40 3.07
C ARG A 199 16.10 -10.81 3.05
N ASN A 200 15.79 -11.63 4.07
CA ASN A 200 16.11 -13.06 4.10
C ASN A 200 14.85 -13.84 3.72
N ILE A 201 14.96 -14.74 2.75
CA ILE A 201 13.84 -15.53 2.22
C ILE A 201 13.24 -16.45 3.29
N ASP A 202 14.04 -16.94 4.24
CA ASP A 202 13.60 -17.85 5.31
C ASP A 202 12.68 -17.18 6.34
N TRP A 203 12.59 -15.85 6.30
CA TRP A 203 11.70 -15.10 7.19
C TRP A 203 10.28 -14.93 6.61
N ILE A 204 10.12 -15.12 5.29
CA ILE A 204 8.82 -14.91 4.62
C ILE A 204 7.78 -15.87 5.17
N ASN A 205 6.64 -15.33 5.56
CA ASN A 205 5.52 -16.06 6.17
C ASN A 205 5.83 -16.77 7.49
N LYS A 206 7.04 -16.63 8.05
CA LYS A 206 7.36 -17.14 9.38
C LYS A 206 6.61 -16.32 10.42
N PRO A 207 5.68 -16.93 11.21
CA PRO A 207 4.99 -16.23 12.28
C PRO A 207 5.93 -16.07 13.48
N PHE A 208 5.76 -14.99 14.21
CA PHE A 208 6.47 -14.76 15.47
C PHE A 208 5.60 -13.95 16.43
N LEU A 209 5.95 -14.01 17.71
CA LEU A 209 5.20 -13.39 18.78
C LEU A 209 5.99 -12.26 19.42
N ALA A 210 5.28 -11.17 19.74
CA ALA A 210 5.79 -10.08 20.56
C ALA A 210 4.88 -9.87 21.77
N LYS A 211 5.44 -9.40 22.88
CA LYS A 211 4.66 -9.02 24.06
C LYS A 211 3.61 -7.97 23.67
N TYR A 212 2.42 -8.12 24.22
CA TYR A 212 1.33 -7.18 23.95
C TYR A 212 1.65 -5.81 24.56
N SER A 213 1.39 -4.77 23.77
CA SER A 213 1.45 -3.37 24.19
C SER A 213 0.25 -2.62 23.61
N ASN A 214 -0.47 -1.91 24.46
CA ASN A 214 -1.57 -1.03 23.99
C ASN A 214 -1.08 0.34 23.49
N LYS A 215 0.22 0.60 23.56
CA LYS A 215 0.85 1.90 23.21
C LYS A 215 1.84 1.81 22.06
N ALA A 216 2.33 0.60 21.73
CA ALA A 216 3.33 0.45 20.68
C ALA A 216 2.78 0.89 19.32
N MET A 217 3.53 1.73 18.63
CA MET A 217 3.23 2.29 17.31
C MET A 217 4.04 1.61 16.20
N TRP A 218 5.16 0.94 16.56
CA TRP A 218 6.10 0.35 15.62
C TRP A 218 6.82 -0.86 16.21
N ILE A 219 7.46 -1.67 15.35
CA ILE A 219 8.13 -2.93 15.76
C ILE A 219 9.24 -2.74 16.79
N ASP A 220 9.98 -1.63 16.75
CA ASP A 220 11.07 -1.32 17.68
C ASP A 220 10.60 -0.99 19.11
N GLN A 221 9.29 -0.75 19.27
CA GLN A 221 8.63 -0.54 20.57
C GLN A 221 8.02 -1.83 21.12
N LEU A 222 8.21 -2.95 20.43
CA LEU A 222 7.77 -4.28 20.87
C LEU A 222 8.96 -5.10 21.38
N GLU A 223 8.68 -5.96 22.36
CA GLU A 223 9.61 -6.95 22.87
C GLU A 223 9.25 -8.34 22.35
N PRO A 224 10.23 -9.22 22.07
CA PRO A 224 9.96 -10.63 21.78
C PRO A 224 9.18 -11.30 22.92
N ALA A 225 8.36 -12.30 22.58
CA ALA A 225 7.53 -13.00 23.56
C ALA A 225 8.37 -13.86 24.54
N PHE A 226 9.38 -14.56 24.04
CA PHE A 226 10.09 -15.62 24.78
C PHE A 226 11.61 -15.54 24.70
N GLU A 227 12.17 -14.67 23.86
CA GLU A 227 13.60 -14.54 23.61
C GLU A 227 14.06 -13.11 23.94
N ASP A 228 15.37 -12.89 24.07
CA ASP A 228 15.93 -11.56 24.36
C ASP A 228 15.87 -10.65 23.12
N LYS A 229 15.90 -11.23 21.90
CA LYS A 229 15.87 -10.51 20.63
C LYS A 229 14.98 -11.20 19.61
N PHE A 230 14.46 -10.45 18.67
CA PHE A 230 13.80 -11.04 17.50
C PHE A 230 14.84 -11.73 16.60
N PHE A 231 14.45 -12.83 15.96
CA PHE A 231 15.32 -13.64 15.09
C PHE A 231 15.90 -12.88 13.88
N PHE A 232 15.45 -11.67 13.64
CA PHE A 232 15.89 -10.81 12.53
C PHE A 232 16.76 -9.61 13.00
N GLN A 233 17.07 -9.53 14.27
CA GLN A 233 17.94 -8.49 14.89
C GLN A 233 19.39 -8.92 15.00
#